data_696e8b766897a4af1f133d0e4e20d929
#
_entry.id   696e8b766897a4af1f133d0e4e20d929
#
_cell.length_a   1.000
_cell.length_b   1.000
_cell.length_c   1.000
_cell.angle_alpha   90.00
_cell.angle_beta   90.00
_cell.angle_gamma   90.00
#
_symmetry.space_group_name_H-M   'P 1'
#
loop_
_entity.id
_entity.type
_entity.pdbx_description
1 polymer ?
#
loop_
_entity_poly.entity_id
_entity_poly.type
_entity_poly.pdbx_seq_one_letter_code
_entity_poly.pdbx_strand_id
1 'polypeptide(L)'
;MSAIKKKSETCEEQLVRMCKNIAESISSPNPKFIGPEDEEPREETAHDWMEGVYDIRYIVDREKRYYSAELLVAGGGPTIWVSLNEMEVQGYWGGDRVNVPFSDNLGLDDYCEELYGH
;
A
#
# COMPACT_ATOMS: atom_id res chain seq x y z
N MET A 1 30.91 -9.97 23.47
CA MET A 1 30.35 -9.92 23.32
C MET A 1 29.70 -10.15 22.85
N SER A 2 29.56 -10.24 22.90
CA SER A 2 28.89 -10.37 22.43
C SER A 2 28.28 -10.15 21.88
N ALA A 3 28.84 -10.64 22.13
CA ALA A 3 28.30 -10.26 20.85
C ALA A 3 26.88 -9.84 20.98
N ILE A 4 26.65 -8.71 20.58
CA ILE A 4 25.29 -8.22 20.52
C ILE A 4 24.60 -9.03 19.46
N LYS A 5 23.80 -9.95 19.89
CA LYS A 5 22.92 -10.62 18.96
C LYS A 5 21.92 -9.59 18.48
N LYS A 6 21.93 -9.38 17.21
CA LYS A 6 20.89 -8.59 16.59
C LYS A 6 19.57 -9.29 16.90
N LYS A 7 18.71 -8.63 17.64
CA LYS A 7 17.43 -9.18 18.01
C LYS A 7 16.58 -9.34 16.73
N SER A 8 16.08 -10.52 16.50
CA SER A 8 15.18 -10.77 15.36
C SER A 8 13.88 -10.00 15.55
N GLU A 9 13.39 -9.43 14.47
CA GLU A 9 12.08 -8.79 14.45
C GLU A 9 11.00 -9.81 14.77
N THR A 10 10.04 -9.44 15.61
CA THR A 10 8.83 -10.24 15.78
C THR A 10 7.95 -10.09 14.55
N CYS A 11 6.96 -10.98 14.39
CA CYS A 11 6.00 -10.84 13.29
C CYS A 11 5.26 -9.52 13.35
N GLU A 12 4.89 -9.08 14.57
CA GLU A 12 4.22 -7.79 14.75
C GLU A 12 5.11 -6.63 14.32
N GLU A 13 6.37 -6.64 14.76
CA GLU A 13 7.32 -5.59 14.39
C GLU A 13 7.55 -5.53 12.88
N GLN A 14 7.67 -6.67 12.24
CA GLN A 14 7.83 -6.75 10.80
C GLN A 14 6.58 -6.25 10.08
N LEU A 15 5.41 -6.60 10.57
CA LEU A 15 4.14 -6.14 10.00
C LEU A 15 4.03 -4.61 10.10
N VAL A 16 4.38 -4.04 11.26
CA VAL A 16 4.38 -2.58 11.45
C VAL A 16 5.31 -1.91 10.44
N ARG A 17 6.52 -2.45 10.28
CA ARG A 17 7.49 -1.90 9.33
C ARG A 17 6.97 -1.93 7.91
N MET A 18 6.39 -3.07 7.51
CA MET A 18 5.83 -3.22 6.17
C MET A 18 4.71 -2.22 5.91
N CYS A 19 3.79 -2.08 6.85
CA CYS A 19 2.66 -1.17 6.72
C CYS A 19 3.12 0.30 6.68
N LYS A 20 4.10 0.66 7.50
CA LYS A 20 4.66 2.02 7.49
C LYS A 20 5.36 2.32 6.16
N ASN A 21 6.10 1.36 5.62
CA ASN A 21 6.78 1.55 4.34
C ASN A 21 5.77 1.75 3.21
N ILE A 22 4.68 0.99 3.23
CA ILE A 22 3.63 1.13 2.23
C ILE A 22 2.96 2.50 2.37
N ALA A 23 2.61 2.89 3.60
CA ALA A 23 1.98 4.19 3.86
C ALA A 23 2.87 5.33 3.40
N GLU A 24 4.17 5.24 3.66
CA GLU A 24 5.12 6.26 3.24
C GLU A 24 5.27 6.33 1.73
N SER A 25 5.24 5.18 1.05
CA SER A 25 5.35 5.14 -0.41
C SER A 25 4.20 5.89 -1.09
N ILE A 26 3.06 5.96 -0.43
CA ILE A 26 1.89 6.69 -0.95
C ILE A 26 1.91 8.15 -0.51
N SER A 27 2.25 8.39 0.77
CA SER A 27 2.20 9.73 1.36
C SER A 27 3.35 10.62 0.90
N SER A 28 4.51 10.03 0.68
CA SER A 28 5.73 10.78 0.36
C SER A 28 6.52 10.04 -0.72
N PRO A 29 5.98 9.96 -1.94
CA PRO A 29 6.70 9.28 -3.01
C PRO A 29 7.98 10.04 -3.36
N ASN A 30 9.09 9.33 -3.39
CA ASN A 30 10.40 9.90 -3.73
C ASN A 30 10.77 9.53 -5.16
N PRO A 31 11.47 10.41 -5.88
CA PRO A 31 11.99 10.06 -7.19
C PRO A 31 12.84 8.80 -7.13
N LYS A 32 12.62 7.91 -8.07
CA LYS A 32 13.38 6.66 -8.16
C LYS A 32 13.34 6.16 -9.60
N PHE A 33 14.23 5.23 -9.91
CA PHE A 33 14.20 4.56 -11.21
C PHE A 33 13.01 3.59 -11.22
N ILE A 34 12.06 3.84 -12.10
CA ILE A 34 10.83 3.04 -12.16
C ILE A 34 10.94 1.97 -13.23
N GLY A 35 11.39 2.35 -14.43
CA GLY A 35 11.50 1.46 -15.56
C GLY A 35 12.95 1.25 -15.98
N PRO A 36 13.23 0.18 -16.73
CA PRO A 36 14.61 -0.09 -17.18
C PRO A 36 15.15 0.94 -18.14
N GLU A 37 14.29 1.76 -18.73
CA GLU A 37 14.69 2.80 -19.67
C GLU A 37 14.86 4.16 -19.01
N ASP A 38 14.56 4.28 -17.72
CA ASP A 38 14.71 5.54 -17.03
C ASP A 38 16.19 5.89 -16.83
N GLU A 39 16.58 7.01 -17.36
CA GLU A 39 17.96 7.51 -17.21
C GLU A 39 18.13 8.30 -15.93
N GLU A 40 17.03 8.83 -15.40
CA GLU A 40 17.02 9.61 -14.17
C GLU A 40 15.91 9.14 -13.25
N PRO A 41 16.08 9.26 -11.94
CA PRO A 41 14.97 8.98 -11.02
C PRO A 41 13.80 9.91 -11.32
N ARG A 42 12.60 9.38 -11.27
CA ARG A 42 11.37 10.15 -11.43
C ARG A 42 10.36 9.80 -10.35
N GLU A 43 9.39 10.65 -10.14
CA GLU A 43 8.32 10.35 -9.20
C GLU A 43 7.48 9.19 -9.70
N GLU A 44 7.10 8.33 -8.79
CA GLU A 44 6.18 7.24 -9.07
C GLU A 44 4.78 7.80 -9.25
N THR A 45 4.10 7.37 -10.31
CA THR A 45 2.70 7.73 -10.53
C THR A 45 1.80 6.68 -9.89
N ALA A 46 0.50 6.98 -9.80
CA ALA A 46 -0.47 6.00 -9.33
C ALA A 46 -0.42 4.73 -10.20
N HIS A 47 -0.29 4.88 -11.50
CA HIS A 47 -0.18 3.74 -12.42
C HIS A 47 0.99 2.84 -12.07
N ASP A 48 2.16 3.43 -11.83
CA ASP A 48 3.37 2.67 -11.47
C ASP A 48 3.16 1.90 -10.15
N TRP A 49 2.62 2.59 -9.16
CA TRP A 49 2.40 2.01 -7.83
C TRP A 49 1.41 0.84 -7.89
N MET A 50 0.36 0.99 -8.71
CA MET A 50 -0.69 -0.02 -8.84
C MET A 50 -0.21 -1.33 -9.45
N GLU A 51 0.94 -1.33 -10.12
CA GLU A 51 1.50 -2.57 -10.65
C GLU A 51 1.81 -3.61 -9.56
N GLY A 52 2.00 -3.17 -8.31
CA GLY A 52 2.24 -4.05 -7.18
C GLY A 52 0.97 -4.53 -6.49
N VAL A 53 -0.20 -4.18 -6.99
CA VAL A 53 -1.48 -4.54 -6.37
C VAL A 53 -1.96 -5.87 -6.92
N TYR A 54 -2.29 -6.80 -6.02
CA TYR A 54 -2.76 -8.15 -6.40
C TYR A 54 -4.25 -8.22 -6.64
N ASP A 55 -5.02 -7.38 -5.97
CA ASP A 55 -6.48 -7.41 -6.08
C ASP A 55 -7.05 -6.05 -5.70
N ILE A 56 -8.18 -5.71 -6.28
CA ILE A 56 -8.90 -4.47 -6.00
C ILE A 56 -10.33 -4.82 -5.62
N ARG A 57 -10.78 -4.32 -4.48
CA ARG A 57 -12.17 -4.41 -4.07
C ARG A 57 -12.77 -3.02 -4.16
N TYR A 58 -13.78 -2.87 -5.01
CA TYR A 58 -14.46 -1.58 -5.16
C TYR A 58 -15.57 -1.46 -4.13
N ILE A 59 -15.68 -0.27 -3.55
CA ILE A 59 -16.81 0.08 -2.69
C ILE A 59 -17.71 0.98 -3.51
N VAL A 60 -18.97 0.61 -3.65
CA VAL A 60 -19.90 1.31 -4.50
C VAL A 60 -21.13 1.74 -3.70
N ASP A 61 -21.79 2.79 -4.15
CA ASP A 61 -23.01 3.24 -3.51
C ASP A 61 -24.22 2.44 -4.02
N ARG A 62 -25.41 2.82 -3.58
CA ARG A 62 -26.64 2.12 -3.92
C ARG A 62 -26.93 2.11 -5.44
N GLU A 63 -26.47 3.12 -6.14
CA GLU A 63 -26.62 3.23 -7.58
C GLU A 63 -25.45 2.59 -8.33
N LYS A 64 -24.58 1.90 -7.62
CA LYS A 64 -23.39 1.21 -8.16
C LYS A 64 -22.35 2.17 -8.73
N ARG A 65 -22.33 3.40 -8.21
CA ARG A 65 -21.29 4.35 -8.55
C ARG A 65 -20.09 4.17 -7.63
N TYR A 66 -18.91 4.41 -8.14
CA TYR A 66 -17.68 4.30 -7.36
C TYR A 66 -17.74 5.21 -6.12
N TYR A 67 -17.41 4.64 -4.98
CA TYR A 67 -17.28 5.39 -3.73
C TYR A 67 -15.83 5.36 -3.23
N SER A 68 -15.23 4.18 -3.20
CA SER A 68 -13.85 4.00 -2.74
C SER A 68 -13.34 2.63 -3.19
N ALA A 69 -12.15 2.26 -2.74
CA ALA A 69 -11.58 0.96 -3.05
C ALA A 69 -10.65 0.50 -1.94
N GLU A 70 -10.40 -0.81 -1.93
CA GLU A 70 -9.39 -1.43 -1.07
C GLU A 70 -8.45 -2.22 -1.97
N LEU A 71 -7.16 -2.08 -1.71
CA LEU A 71 -6.11 -2.63 -2.58
C LEU A 71 -5.30 -3.66 -1.80
N LEU A 72 -5.26 -4.89 -2.31
CA LEU A 72 -4.48 -5.95 -1.70
C LEU A 72 -3.03 -5.85 -2.17
N VAL A 73 -2.11 -5.58 -1.26
CA VAL A 73 -0.70 -5.38 -1.60
C VAL A 73 0.22 -6.46 -1.05
N ALA A 74 -0.28 -7.32 -0.18
CA ALA A 74 0.47 -8.50 0.31
C ALA A 74 -0.51 -9.58 0.75
N GLY A 75 -0.15 -10.82 0.52
CA GLY A 75 -0.96 -11.97 0.91
C GLY A 75 -0.09 -13.21 1.02
N GLY A 76 -0.64 -14.27 1.58
CA GLY A 76 0.05 -15.55 1.68
C GLY A 76 0.88 -15.74 2.94
N GLY A 77 1.24 -14.71 3.65
CA GLY A 77 1.85 -14.67 4.98
C GLY A 77 1.17 -13.54 5.67
N PRO A 78 1.82 -12.34 5.79
CA PRO A 78 1.05 -11.16 6.16
C PRO A 78 0.06 -10.84 5.05
N THR A 79 -1.13 -10.41 5.42
CA THR A 79 -2.13 -9.88 4.50
C THR A 79 -2.23 -8.39 4.73
N ILE A 80 -2.01 -7.59 3.70
CA ILE A 80 -2.01 -6.14 3.83
C ILE A 80 -2.92 -5.54 2.78
N TRP A 81 -3.85 -4.73 3.23
CA TRP A 81 -4.77 -3.96 2.40
C TRP A 81 -4.49 -2.48 2.56
N VAL A 82 -4.55 -1.75 1.47
CA VAL A 82 -4.57 -0.28 1.50
C VAL A 82 -6.03 0.11 1.34
N SER A 83 -6.61 0.68 2.39
CA SER A 83 -8.00 1.13 2.36
C SER A 83 -8.05 2.60 2.00
N LEU A 84 -8.55 2.91 0.81
CA LEU A 84 -8.75 4.29 0.40
C LEU A 84 -9.94 4.91 1.15
N ASN A 85 -10.89 4.06 1.56
CA ASN A 85 -12.05 4.51 2.31
C ASN A 85 -11.70 4.98 3.71
N GLU A 86 -10.83 4.22 4.39
CA GLU A 86 -10.40 4.55 5.76
C GLU A 86 -9.13 5.40 5.76
N MET A 87 -8.47 5.53 4.62
CA MET A 87 -7.18 6.22 4.48
C MET A 87 -6.13 5.64 5.43
N GLU A 88 -6.04 4.32 5.44
CA GLU A 88 -5.03 3.63 6.23
C GLU A 88 -4.60 2.32 5.59
N VAL A 89 -3.36 1.94 5.89
CA VAL A 89 -2.82 0.63 5.53
C VAL A 89 -3.18 -0.32 6.67
N GLN A 90 -3.82 -1.43 6.34
CA GLN A 90 -4.34 -2.40 7.31
C GLN A 90 -3.61 -3.72 7.12
N GLY A 91 -2.84 -4.12 8.12
CA GLY A 91 -2.06 -5.34 8.08
C GLY A 91 -2.56 -6.36 9.09
N TYR A 92 -2.50 -7.63 8.67
CA TYR A 92 -2.90 -8.77 9.49
C TYR A 92 -1.87 -9.88 9.34
N TRP A 93 -1.40 -10.42 10.46
CA TRP A 93 -0.48 -11.55 10.42
C TRP A 93 -0.70 -12.38 11.69
N GLY A 94 -1.23 -13.60 11.53
CA GLY A 94 -1.62 -14.41 12.66
C GLY A 94 -2.69 -13.68 13.47
N GLY A 95 -2.42 -13.48 14.75
CA GLY A 95 -3.32 -12.73 15.63
C GLY A 95 -3.05 -11.23 15.69
N ASP A 96 -2.03 -10.76 14.97
CA ASP A 96 -1.62 -9.35 15.02
C ASP A 96 -2.35 -8.52 13.98
N ARG A 97 -2.66 -7.29 14.34
CA ARG A 97 -3.35 -6.34 13.46
C ARG A 97 -2.70 -4.98 13.60
N VAL A 98 -2.42 -4.35 12.48
CA VAL A 98 -1.76 -3.04 12.44
C VAL A 98 -2.50 -2.13 11.47
N ASN A 99 -2.75 -0.90 11.88
CA ASN A 99 -3.35 0.12 11.03
C ASN A 99 -2.40 1.32 11.02
N VAL A 100 -2.02 1.77 9.82
CA VAL A 100 -1.13 2.94 9.68
C VAL A 100 -1.79 3.94 8.73
N PRO A 101 -2.03 5.17 9.17
CA PRO A 101 -2.66 6.16 8.30
C PRO A 101 -1.72 6.62 7.19
N PHE A 102 -2.30 7.07 6.09
CA PHE A 102 -1.55 7.64 4.98
C PHE A 102 -2.32 8.78 4.33
N SER A 103 -1.62 9.58 3.54
CA SER A 103 -2.22 10.59 2.68
C SER A 103 -2.09 10.14 1.23
N ASP A 104 -3.18 10.22 0.47
CA ASP A 104 -3.18 9.76 -0.92
C ASP A 104 -2.57 10.82 -1.84
N ASN A 105 -1.25 10.93 -1.78
CA ASN A 105 -0.51 11.89 -2.60
C ASN A 105 -0.13 11.35 -3.97
N LEU A 106 -0.45 10.08 -4.24
CA LEU A 106 -0.30 9.50 -5.58
C LEU A 106 -1.56 9.65 -6.43
N GLY A 107 -2.72 9.91 -5.80
CA GLY A 107 -3.98 9.95 -6.52
C GLY A 107 -4.54 8.57 -6.79
N LEU A 108 -4.37 7.65 -5.85
CA LEU A 108 -4.85 6.27 -6.02
C LEU A 108 -6.36 6.20 -6.13
N ASP A 109 -7.07 7.05 -5.38
CA ASP A 109 -8.52 7.07 -5.41
C ASP A 109 -9.04 7.47 -6.79
N ASP A 110 -8.48 8.52 -7.37
CA ASP A 110 -8.85 8.96 -8.72
C ASP A 110 -8.52 7.88 -9.75
N TYR A 111 -7.39 7.22 -9.59
CA TYR A 111 -6.99 6.14 -10.49
C TYR A 111 -7.97 4.98 -10.44
N CYS A 112 -8.37 4.58 -9.22
CA CYS A 112 -9.32 3.47 -9.04
C CYS A 112 -10.71 3.83 -9.56
N GLU A 113 -11.14 5.07 -9.38
CA GLU A 113 -12.41 5.53 -9.91
C GLU A 113 -12.43 5.42 -11.42
N GLU A 114 -11.35 5.82 -12.06
CA GLU A 114 -11.23 5.72 -13.52
C GLU A 114 -11.23 4.27 -13.99
N LEU A 115 -10.52 3.40 -13.27
CA LEU A 115 -10.54 1.97 -13.57
C LEU A 115 -11.94 1.38 -13.46
N TYR A 116 -12.67 1.77 -12.44
CA TYR A 116 -14.02 1.27 -12.20
C TYR A 116 -14.98 1.71 -13.32
N GLY A 117 -14.78 2.88 -13.86
CA GLY A 117 -15.61 3.45 -14.91
C GLY A 117 -15.41 2.85 -16.30
N HIS A 118 -14.43 1.98 -16.43
CA HIS A 118 -14.12 1.36 -17.75
C HIS A 118 -14.48 -0.13 -17.82
#